data_46c0bb31e819e13bf309aefc5478f8ef
#
_entry.id   46c0bb31e819e13bf309aefc5478f8ef
#
_cell.length_a   1.000
_cell.length_b   1.000
_cell.length_c   1.000
_cell.angle_alpha   90.00
_cell.angle_beta   90.00
_cell.angle_gamma   90.00
#
_symmetry.space_group_name_H-M   'P 1'
#
loop_
_entity.id
_entity.type
_entity.pdbx_description
1 polymer ?
#
loop_
_entity_poly.entity_id
_entity_poly.type
_entity_poly.pdbx_seq_one_letter_code
_entity_poly.pdbx_strand_id
1 'polypeptide(L)' 'MSLMEKDVVLTTDEAIEYLKISKPTFLNYIRLGRIKAIKAGKGWRVLQSELYRFLRGEIE' A
#
# COMPACT_ATOMS: atom_id res chain seq x y z
N MET A 1 -15.37 -13.82 -11.22
CA MET A 1 -15.25 -13.10 -9.96
C MET A 1 -13.92 -12.34 -9.87
N SER A 2 -14.00 -11.11 -9.44
CA SER A 2 -12.81 -10.27 -9.35
C SER A 2 -12.07 -10.52 -8.05
N LEU A 3 -10.75 -10.56 -8.12
CA LEU A 3 -9.93 -10.67 -6.92
C LEU A 3 -10.13 -9.46 -6.00
N MET A 4 -10.50 -8.34 -6.59
CA MET A 4 -10.67 -7.11 -5.81
C MET A 4 -11.84 -7.19 -4.84
N GLU A 5 -12.78 -8.08 -5.10
CA GLU A 5 -13.90 -8.25 -4.19
C GLU A 5 -13.47 -8.81 -2.84
N LYS A 6 -12.35 -9.51 -2.82
CA LYS A 6 -11.84 -10.09 -1.59
C LYS A 6 -10.66 -9.35 -1.03
N ASP A 7 -10.26 -8.28 -1.69
CA ASP A 7 -9.12 -7.52 -1.26
C ASP A 7 -9.57 -6.48 -0.24
N VAL A 8 -8.65 -6.12 0.63
CA VAL A 8 -8.91 -5.12 1.65
C VAL A 8 -8.31 -3.80 1.21
N VAL A 9 -9.10 -2.74 1.29
CA VAL A 9 -8.63 -1.40 0.97
C VAL A 9 -8.14 -0.76 2.25
N LEU A 10 -6.87 -0.36 2.26
CA LEU A 10 -6.24 0.21 3.43
C LEU A 10 -6.02 1.70 3.25
N THR A 11 -6.17 2.44 4.35
CA THR A 11 -5.83 3.86 4.37
C THR A 11 -4.32 4.00 4.51
N THR A 12 -3.84 5.25 4.40
CA THR A 12 -2.41 5.51 4.62
C THR A 12 -1.97 4.99 5.99
N ASP A 13 -2.73 5.32 7.03
CA ASP A 13 -2.37 4.91 8.38
C ASP A 13 -2.34 3.39 8.52
N GLU A 14 -3.33 2.73 7.94
CA GLU A 14 -3.38 1.28 8.00
C GLU A 14 -2.24 0.65 7.23
N ALA A 15 -1.87 1.26 6.11
CA ALA A 15 -0.80 0.73 5.28
C ALA A 15 0.56 0.83 5.98
N ILE A 16 0.85 1.96 6.61
CA ILE A 16 2.13 2.11 7.29
C ILE A 16 2.20 1.19 8.51
N GLU A 17 1.06 0.95 9.14
CA GLU A 17 1.02 -0.01 10.25
C GLU A 17 1.27 -1.42 9.74
N TYR A 18 0.68 -1.75 8.61
CA TYR A 18 0.86 -3.05 7.99
C TYR A 18 2.32 -3.30 7.64
N LEU A 19 2.96 -2.29 7.06
CA LEU A 19 4.34 -2.40 6.62
C LEU A 19 5.35 -2.12 7.72
N LYS A 20 4.89 -1.52 8.82
CA LYS A 20 5.77 -1.15 9.94
C LYS A 20 6.85 -0.17 9.50
N ILE A 21 6.46 0.82 8.72
CA ILE A 21 7.37 1.85 8.25
C ILE A 21 6.80 3.22 8.60
N SER A 22 7.63 4.25 8.43
CA SER A 22 7.18 5.60 8.69
C SER A 22 6.37 6.13 7.52
N LYS A 23 5.57 7.17 7.77
CA LYS A 23 4.76 7.76 6.73
C LYS A 23 5.60 8.35 5.60
N PRO A 24 6.68 9.11 5.89
CA PRO A 24 7.52 9.62 4.80
C PRO A 24 8.08 8.52 3.92
N THR A 25 8.46 7.40 4.52
CA THR A 25 8.98 6.28 3.76
C THR A 25 7.91 5.70 2.84
N PHE A 26 6.70 5.56 3.38
CA PHE A 26 5.58 5.04 2.60
C PHE A 26 5.29 5.94 1.40
N LEU A 27 5.24 7.25 1.62
CA LEU A 27 4.97 8.19 0.54
C LEU A 27 6.07 8.17 -0.51
N ASN A 28 7.31 7.98 -0.07
CA ASN A 28 8.42 7.89 -1.00
C ASN A 28 8.28 6.66 -1.91
N TYR A 29 7.88 5.54 -1.34
CA TYR A 29 7.67 4.33 -2.14
C TYR A 29 6.57 4.52 -3.16
N ILE A 30 5.50 5.25 -2.79
CA ILE A 30 4.44 5.54 -3.75
C ILE A 30 4.98 6.41 -4.89
N ARG A 31 5.77 7.42 -4.53
CA ARG A 31 6.31 8.34 -5.53
C ARG A 31 7.27 7.61 -6.47
N LEU A 32 8.02 6.65 -5.96
CA LEU A 32 8.94 5.88 -6.78
C LEU A 32 8.25 4.82 -7.61
N GLY A 33 6.95 4.64 -7.40
CA GLY A 33 6.20 3.64 -8.15
C GLY A 33 6.36 2.23 -7.62
N ARG A 34 6.92 2.06 -6.45
CA ARG A 34 7.11 0.72 -5.87
C ARG A 34 5.84 0.22 -5.20
N ILE A 35 4.99 1.12 -4.73
CA ILE A 35 3.70 0.77 -4.17
C ILE A 35 2.64 1.48 -4.98
N LYS A 36 1.69 0.73 -5.49
CA LYS A 36 0.59 1.30 -6.25
C LYS A 36 -0.51 1.72 -5.30
N ALA A 37 -0.84 3.00 -5.32
CA ALA A 37 -1.86 3.54 -4.46
C ALA A 37 -2.71 4.53 -5.24
N ILE A 38 -3.92 4.76 -4.75
CA ILE A 38 -4.87 5.66 -5.39
C ILE A 38 -5.08 6.84 -4.45
N LYS A 39 -4.95 8.03 -4.99
CA LYS A 39 -5.19 9.24 -4.20
C LYS A 39 -6.68 9.34 -3.89
N ALA A 40 -7.01 9.51 -2.63
CA ALA A 40 -8.39 9.60 -2.19
C ALA A 40 -8.48 10.66 -1.12
N GLY A 41 -9.08 11.79 -1.47
CA GLY A 41 -9.18 12.90 -0.55
C GLY A 41 -7.81 13.41 -0.15
N LYS A 42 -7.54 13.45 1.14
CA LYS A 42 -6.27 13.96 1.64
C LYS A 42 -5.22 12.87 1.83
N GLY A 43 -5.57 11.66 1.50
CA GLY A 43 -4.63 10.57 1.71
C GLY A 43 -4.63 9.60 0.57
N TRP A 44 -4.17 8.40 0.84
CA TRP A 44 -4.06 7.37 -0.16
C TRP A 44 -4.88 6.16 0.23
N ARG A 45 -5.27 5.40 -0.76
CA ARG A 45 -5.90 4.11 -0.56
C ARG A 45 -5.06 3.09 -1.31
N VAL A 46 -4.79 1.97 -0.66
CA VAL A 46 -3.96 0.95 -1.26
C VAL A 46 -4.55 -0.42 -0.93
N LEU A 47 -4.48 -1.34 -1.88
CA LEU A 47 -4.98 -2.68 -1.66
C LEU A 47 -3.98 -3.47 -0.83
N GLN A 48 -4.50 -4.27 0.08
CA GLN A 48 -3.64 -5.07 0.94
C GLN A 48 -2.76 -6.01 0.12
N SER A 49 -3.30 -6.53 -0.98
CA SER A 49 -2.53 -7.41 -1.85
C SER A 49 -1.32 -6.71 -2.45
N GLU A 50 -1.45 -5.41 -2.71
CA GLU A 50 -0.31 -4.65 -3.23
C GLU A 50 0.79 -4.56 -2.20
N LEU A 51 0.43 -4.38 -0.95
CA LEU A 51 1.42 -4.32 0.12
C LEU A 51 2.10 -5.67 0.32
N TYR A 52 1.30 -6.72 0.27
CA TYR A 52 1.86 -8.07 0.40
C TYR A 52 2.85 -8.35 -0.71
N ARG A 53 2.49 -7.98 -1.93
CA ARG A 53 3.35 -8.19 -3.07
C ARG A 53 4.64 -7.38 -2.94
N PHE A 54 4.51 -6.15 -2.45
CA PHE A 54 5.66 -5.29 -2.21
C PHE A 54 6.61 -5.92 -1.19
N LEU A 55 6.05 -6.43 -0.10
CA LEU A 55 6.88 -7.05 0.93
C LEU A 55 7.63 -8.26 0.40
N ARG A 56 6.97 -9.05 -0.43
CA ARG A 56 7.63 -10.22 -0.99
C ARG A 56 8.79 -9.83 -1.88
N GLY A 57 8.60 -8.78 -2.66
CA GLY A 57 9.66 -8.29 -3.53
C GLY A 57 10.84 -7.74 -2.76
N GLU A 58 10.56 -7.08 -1.64
CA GLU A 58 11.64 -6.51 -0.83
C GLU A 58 12.44 -7.59 -0.12
N ILE A 59 11.77 -8.65 0.30
CA ILE A 59 12.45 -9.72 1.03
C ILE A 59 13.28 -10.58 0.08
N GLU A 60 12.76 -10.82 -1.10
CA GLU A 60 13.45 -11.63 -2.09
C GLU A 60 14.43 -10.80 -2.87
#